data_92b62b2a365a3d1b3437b05cacccf6a0
#
_entry.id   92b62b2a365a3d1b3437b05cacccf6a0
#
_cell.length_a   1.000
_cell.length_b   1.000
_cell.length_c   1.000
_cell.angle_alpha   90.00
_cell.angle_beta   90.00
_cell.angle_gamma   90.00
#
_symmetry.space_group_name_H-M   'P 1'
#
loop_
_entity.id
_entity.type
_entity.pdbx_description
1 polymer ?
#
loop_
_entity_poly.entity_id
_entity_poly.type
_entity_poly.pdbx_seq_one_letter_code
_entity_poly.pdbx_strand_id
1 'polypeptide(L)'
;MKNFIQIFTILVLFIIVSCAGSKGEGVSLQDRFNSGMGNLEKEKFLQAQSDFKYVVMRGTGSDLGDDAQYYLGEAFFRNKEYLLAVAEYEKLTRRMAFSPFVEDARFKICEAYRIESPKYYHDQEYTEKALERFQEFLDDFPNSNLNDEALVSIESLREKLGLKLYETGILYMKLDEFESAKMTFQTLIDMYYDTDMIQFAYQGMVKALARNKQIDEANAFLGKHKGRLVKSELYADAQKTIDKMKKVVSKDTN
;
A
#
# COMPACT_ATOMS: atom_id res chain seq x y z
N MET A 1 54.12 -27.22 -57.50
CA MET A 1 54.19 -27.07 -56.01
C MET A 1 54.31 -25.63 -55.57
N LYS A 2 55.12 -24.79 -56.14
CA LYS A 2 55.24 -23.36 -55.71
C LYS A 2 53.96 -22.56 -55.80
N ASN A 3 53.13 -22.74 -56.84
CA ASN A 3 51.87 -22.01 -57.00
C ASN A 3 50.79 -22.48 -56.00
N PHE A 4 50.82 -23.73 -55.53
CA PHE A 4 49.89 -24.26 -54.55
C PHE A 4 50.16 -23.73 -53.13
N ILE A 5 51.46 -23.53 -52.81
CA ILE A 5 51.92 -22.95 -51.55
C ILE A 5 51.54 -21.46 -51.48
N GLN A 6 51.67 -20.71 -52.60
CA GLN A 6 51.27 -19.30 -52.63
C GLN A 6 49.74 -19.10 -52.47
N ILE A 7 48.95 -19.96 -53.09
CA ILE A 7 47.47 -19.90 -52.95
C ILE A 7 47.05 -20.25 -51.52
N PHE A 8 47.72 -21.23 -50.89
CA PHE A 8 47.43 -21.62 -49.50
C PHE A 8 47.83 -20.53 -48.49
N THR A 9 48.97 -19.83 -48.72
CA THR A 9 49.34 -18.69 -47.84
C THR A 9 48.43 -17.49 -48.00
N ILE A 10 47.92 -17.19 -49.18
CA ILE A 10 46.95 -16.12 -49.40
C ILE A 10 45.60 -16.48 -48.75
N LEU A 11 45.14 -17.75 -48.81
CA LEU A 11 43.88 -18.20 -48.15
C LEU A 11 43.96 -18.14 -46.63
N VAL A 12 45.11 -18.50 -46.04
CA VAL A 12 45.38 -18.41 -44.60
C VAL A 12 45.44 -16.96 -44.13
N LEU A 13 46.00 -16.02 -44.94
CA LEU A 13 45.98 -14.59 -44.59
C LEU A 13 44.56 -14.00 -44.57
N PHE A 14 43.67 -14.43 -45.47
CA PHE A 14 42.27 -13.97 -45.47
C PHE A 14 41.47 -14.45 -44.27
N ILE A 15 41.78 -15.62 -43.71
CA ILE A 15 41.12 -16.15 -42.53
C ILE A 15 41.53 -15.38 -41.26
N ILE A 16 42.74 -14.87 -41.18
CA ILE A 16 43.24 -14.12 -40.01
C ILE A 16 42.66 -12.69 -39.95
N VAL A 17 42.33 -12.08 -41.10
CA VAL A 17 41.71 -10.73 -41.15
C VAL A 17 40.23 -10.77 -40.78
N SER A 18 39.55 -11.93 -40.91
CA SER A 18 38.14 -12.08 -40.51
C SER A 18 37.92 -12.17 -39.00
N CYS A 19 38.98 -12.32 -38.19
CA CYS A 19 38.94 -12.33 -36.73
C CYS A 19 39.38 -11.01 -36.06
N ALA A 20 39.57 -9.93 -36.84
CA ALA A 20 39.61 -8.59 -36.26
C ALA A 20 38.19 -8.27 -35.81
N GLY A 21 37.85 -8.82 -34.62
CA GLY A 21 36.56 -8.62 -34.01
C GLY A 21 36.19 -7.16 -34.04
N SER A 22 35.07 -6.84 -34.65
CA SER A 22 34.36 -5.62 -34.30
C SER A 22 34.31 -5.59 -32.79
N LYS A 23 35.08 -4.71 -32.15
CA LYS A 23 34.70 -4.23 -30.83
C LYS A 23 33.30 -3.67 -31.05
N GLY A 24 32.30 -4.51 -30.84
CA GLY A 24 30.92 -4.03 -30.76
C GLY A 24 30.98 -2.91 -29.76
N GLU A 25 30.85 -1.68 -30.20
CA GLU A 25 30.59 -0.57 -29.32
C GLU A 25 29.35 -1.02 -28.58
N GLY A 26 29.53 -1.41 -27.30
CA GLY A 26 28.40 -1.83 -26.46
C GLY A 26 27.42 -0.69 -26.46
N VAL A 27 26.14 -0.98 -26.68
CA VAL A 27 25.06 0.03 -26.65
C VAL A 27 25.31 0.96 -25.48
N SER A 28 25.38 2.27 -25.72
CA SER A 28 25.68 3.25 -24.67
C SER A 28 24.62 3.19 -23.58
N LEU A 29 24.97 3.58 -22.35
CA LEU A 29 24.00 3.64 -21.26
C LEU A 29 22.84 4.57 -21.61
N GLN A 30 23.13 5.69 -22.31
CA GLN A 30 22.12 6.63 -22.75
C GLN A 30 21.16 6.02 -23.79
N ASP A 31 21.68 5.28 -24.77
CA ASP A 31 20.82 4.62 -25.76
C ASP A 31 19.97 3.55 -25.13
N ARG A 32 20.50 2.82 -24.13
CA ARG A 32 19.77 1.83 -23.38
C ARG A 32 18.66 2.47 -22.54
N PHE A 33 18.94 3.59 -21.89
CA PHE A 33 17.94 4.36 -21.15
C PHE A 33 16.83 4.85 -22.08
N ASN A 34 17.19 5.45 -23.21
CA ASN A 34 16.23 5.93 -24.22
C ASN A 34 15.38 4.77 -24.78
N SER A 35 15.98 3.59 -24.99
CA SER A 35 15.22 2.37 -25.36
C SER A 35 14.21 2.00 -24.27
N GLY A 36 14.63 2.03 -23.00
CA GLY A 36 13.75 1.77 -21.85
C GLY A 36 12.56 2.73 -21.80
N MET A 37 12.82 4.03 -21.98
CA MET A 37 11.76 5.05 -22.04
C MET A 37 10.78 4.78 -23.20
N GLY A 38 11.29 4.52 -24.40
CA GLY A 38 10.46 4.21 -25.56
C GLY A 38 9.68 2.90 -25.42
N ASN A 39 10.20 1.93 -24.68
CA ASN A 39 9.49 0.69 -24.34
C ASN A 39 8.40 0.93 -23.28
N LEU A 40 8.68 1.78 -22.28
CA LEU A 40 7.72 2.17 -21.24
C LEU A 40 6.50 2.91 -21.83
N GLU A 41 6.73 3.84 -22.75
CA GLU A 41 5.68 4.57 -23.47
C GLU A 41 4.80 3.64 -24.34
N LYS A 42 5.39 2.60 -24.90
CA LYS A 42 4.69 1.57 -25.70
C LYS A 42 4.10 0.44 -24.85
N GLU A 43 4.09 0.60 -23.54
CA GLU A 43 3.59 -0.40 -22.58
C GLU A 43 4.30 -1.76 -22.68
N LYS A 44 5.53 -1.77 -23.21
CA LYS A 44 6.40 -2.95 -23.28
C LYS A 44 7.20 -3.08 -21.98
N PHE A 45 6.48 -3.30 -20.88
CA PHE A 45 7.04 -3.19 -19.53
C PHE A 45 8.21 -4.13 -19.27
N LEU A 46 8.16 -5.37 -19.72
CA LEU A 46 9.27 -6.32 -19.53
C LEU A 46 10.55 -5.90 -20.26
N GLN A 47 10.42 -5.30 -21.46
CA GLN A 47 11.55 -4.76 -22.18
C GLN A 47 12.10 -3.51 -21.49
N ALA A 48 11.22 -2.62 -21.03
CA ALA A 48 11.60 -1.45 -20.25
C ALA A 48 12.35 -1.83 -18.97
N GLN A 49 11.84 -2.80 -18.20
CA GLN A 49 12.51 -3.36 -17.02
C GLN A 49 13.92 -3.87 -17.35
N SER A 50 14.08 -4.61 -18.46
CA SER A 50 15.37 -5.13 -18.89
C SER A 50 16.35 -4.01 -19.23
N ASP A 51 15.89 -2.98 -19.95
CA ASP A 51 16.71 -1.86 -20.37
C ASP A 51 17.14 -1.00 -19.16
N PHE A 52 16.21 -0.62 -18.28
CA PHE A 52 16.55 0.16 -17.08
C PHE A 52 17.44 -0.63 -16.12
N LYS A 53 17.19 -1.92 -15.92
CA LYS A 53 18.06 -2.77 -15.09
C LYS A 53 19.50 -2.82 -15.61
N TYR A 54 19.68 -2.85 -16.92
CA TYR A 54 21.00 -2.77 -17.51
C TYR A 54 21.71 -1.45 -17.17
N VAL A 55 20.98 -0.31 -17.25
CA VAL A 55 21.52 1.01 -16.91
C VAL A 55 21.85 1.10 -15.42
N VAL A 56 20.95 0.68 -14.54
CA VAL A 56 21.17 0.66 -13.08
C VAL A 56 22.43 -0.13 -12.71
N MET A 57 22.63 -1.29 -13.32
CA MET A 57 23.77 -2.16 -13.00
C MET A 57 25.13 -1.58 -13.46
N ARG A 58 25.16 -0.76 -14.50
CA ARG A 58 26.38 -0.24 -15.11
C ARG A 58 26.60 1.26 -14.93
N GLY A 59 25.53 1.99 -14.67
CA GLY A 59 25.53 3.43 -14.44
C GLY A 59 25.56 3.85 -12.97
N THR A 60 25.99 2.96 -12.06
CA THR A 60 26.05 3.26 -10.62
C THR A 60 26.91 4.50 -10.36
N GLY A 61 26.33 5.49 -9.65
CA GLY A 61 27.01 6.73 -9.30
C GLY A 61 26.97 7.83 -10.39
N SER A 62 26.17 7.64 -11.44
CA SER A 62 25.86 8.69 -12.43
C SER A 62 24.41 9.14 -12.30
N ASP A 63 24.10 10.37 -12.76
CA ASP A 63 22.74 10.90 -12.78
C ASP A 63 21.79 9.97 -13.57
N LEU A 64 22.29 9.30 -14.60
CA LEU A 64 21.53 8.33 -15.37
C LEU A 64 21.20 7.06 -14.57
N GLY A 65 21.97 6.76 -13.53
CA GLY A 65 21.77 5.59 -12.66
C GLY A 65 20.56 5.76 -11.75
N ASP A 66 20.33 6.95 -11.20
CA ASP A 66 19.16 7.23 -10.35
C ASP A 66 17.88 7.42 -11.19
N ASP A 67 17.95 8.10 -12.33
CA ASP A 67 16.87 8.15 -13.30
C ASP A 67 16.41 6.72 -13.68
N ALA A 68 17.37 5.86 -14.07
CA ALA A 68 17.06 4.48 -14.44
C ALA A 68 16.50 3.65 -13.28
N GLN A 69 16.95 3.90 -12.05
CA GLN A 69 16.41 3.24 -10.84
C GLN A 69 14.95 3.63 -10.61
N TYR A 70 14.59 4.91 -10.77
CA TYR A 70 13.22 5.38 -10.67
C TYR A 70 12.34 4.76 -11.76
N TYR A 71 12.76 4.83 -13.03
CA TYR A 71 11.97 4.31 -14.14
C TYR A 71 11.90 2.77 -14.16
N LEU A 72 12.85 2.08 -13.53
CA LEU A 72 12.72 0.65 -13.27
C LEU A 72 11.55 0.37 -12.31
N GLY A 73 11.42 1.15 -11.24
CA GLY A 73 10.26 1.12 -10.36
C GLY A 73 8.95 1.40 -11.11
N GLU A 74 8.92 2.44 -11.96
CA GLU A 74 7.78 2.78 -12.80
C GLU A 74 7.40 1.64 -13.77
N ALA A 75 8.37 0.95 -14.37
CA ALA A 75 8.11 -0.16 -15.26
C ALA A 75 7.49 -1.36 -14.53
N PHE A 76 7.90 -1.64 -13.29
CA PHE A 76 7.26 -2.63 -12.43
C PHE A 76 5.87 -2.18 -12.01
N PHE A 77 5.71 -0.93 -11.57
CA PHE A 77 4.43 -0.39 -11.10
C PHE A 77 3.36 -0.44 -12.20
N ARG A 78 3.69 0.02 -13.42
CA ARG A 78 2.76 -0.01 -14.55
C ARG A 78 2.46 -1.44 -15.03
N ASN A 79 3.39 -2.37 -14.82
CA ASN A 79 3.16 -3.81 -15.05
C ASN A 79 2.35 -4.48 -13.93
N LYS A 80 1.89 -3.72 -12.94
CA LYS A 80 1.14 -4.17 -11.76
C LYS A 80 1.92 -5.12 -10.83
N GLU A 81 3.24 -5.07 -10.91
CA GLU A 81 4.16 -5.79 -10.04
C GLU A 81 4.54 -4.90 -8.84
N TYR A 82 3.52 -4.51 -8.05
CA TYR A 82 3.62 -3.42 -7.08
C TYR A 82 4.69 -3.64 -6.01
N LEU A 83 4.83 -4.85 -5.48
CA LEU A 83 5.85 -5.14 -4.46
C LEU A 83 7.27 -5.14 -5.03
N LEU A 84 7.44 -5.47 -6.32
CA LEU A 84 8.73 -5.31 -6.99
C LEU A 84 9.04 -3.83 -7.24
N ALA A 85 8.03 -3.04 -7.61
CA ALA A 85 8.17 -1.59 -7.71
C ALA A 85 8.61 -0.97 -6.38
N VAL A 86 7.98 -1.34 -5.26
CA VAL A 86 8.38 -0.91 -3.91
C VAL A 86 9.86 -1.17 -3.68
N ALA A 87 10.33 -2.39 -3.98
CA ALA A 87 11.73 -2.75 -3.77
C ALA A 87 12.71 -1.87 -4.59
N GLU A 88 12.34 -1.50 -5.83
CA GLU A 88 13.17 -0.63 -6.65
C GLU A 88 13.13 0.84 -6.20
N TYR A 89 11.96 1.37 -5.82
CA TYR A 89 11.83 2.70 -5.24
C TYR A 89 12.56 2.83 -3.90
N GLU A 90 12.49 1.82 -3.03
CA GLU A 90 13.26 1.80 -1.78
C GLU A 90 14.78 1.77 -2.00
N LYS A 91 15.28 1.13 -3.07
CA LYS A 91 16.70 1.21 -3.42
C LYS A 91 17.10 2.64 -3.79
N LEU A 92 16.27 3.35 -4.55
CA LEU A 92 16.49 4.75 -4.89
C LEU A 92 16.54 5.60 -3.63
N THR A 93 15.48 5.57 -2.81
CA THR A 93 15.36 6.43 -1.61
C THR A 93 16.45 6.20 -0.58
N ARG A 94 16.97 4.96 -0.46
CA ARG A 94 18.05 4.62 0.49
C ARG A 94 19.45 4.90 -0.02
N ARG A 95 19.70 4.74 -1.34
CA ARG A 95 21.04 4.80 -1.91
C ARG A 95 21.32 6.09 -2.64
N MET A 96 20.28 6.79 -3.06
CA MET A 96 20.34 7.97 -3.94
C MET A 96 19.48 9.09 -3.33
N ALA A 97 19.74 9.39 -2.04
CA ALA A 97 18.92 10.31 -1.24
C ALA A 97 18.84 11.75 -1.78
N PHE A 98 19.74 12.12 -2.70
CA PHE A 98 19.74 13.43 -3.35
C PHE A 98 19.11 13.43 -4.74
N SER A 99 18.57 12.29 -5.19
CA SER A 99 17.87 12.19 -6.46
C SER A 99 16.61 13.07 -6.45
N PRO A 100 16.31 13.79 -7.54
CA PRO A 100 15.06 14.57 -7.66
C PRO A 100 13.80 13.70 -7.58
N PHE A 101 13.93 12.40 -7.77
CA PHE A 101 12.81 11.44 -7.74
C PHE A 101 12.50 10.86 -6.35
N VAL A 102 13.19 11.30 -5.29
CA VAL A 102 12.97 10.73 -3.93
C VAL A 102 11.56 10.94 -3.45
N GLU A 103 10.99 12.13 -3.62
CA GLU A 103 9.62 12.45 -3.22
C GLU A 103 8.61 11.58 -4.00
N ASP A 104 8.71 11.56 -5.33
CA ASP A 104 7.82 10.75 -6.16
C ASP A 104 7.93 9.26 -5.84
N ALA A 105 9.15 8.75 -5.64
CA ALA A 105 9.37 7.35 -5.29
C ALA A 105 8.76 6.98 -3.94
N ARG A 106 8.87 7.87 -2.92
CA ARG A 106 8.22 7.70 -1.62
C ARG A 106 6.70 7.63 -1.76
N PHE A 107 6.11 8.53 -2.52
CA PHE A 107 4.68 8.52 -2.78
C PHE A 107 4.24 7.25 -3.53
N LYS A 108 5.01 6.81 -4.53
CA LYS A 108 4.75 5.56 -5.27
C LYS A 108 4.83 4.31 -4.40
N ILE A 109 5.67 4.28 -3.38
CA ILE A 109 5.69 3.21 -2.37
C ILE A 109 4.35 3.18 -1.60
N CYS A 110 3.86 4.34 -1.17
CA CYS A 110 2.56 4.45 -0.48
C CYS A 110 1.43 3.93 -1.36
N GLU A 111 1.39 4.38 -2.62
CA GLU A 111 0.40 3.95 -3.61
C GLU A 111 0.44 2.44 -3.87
N ALA A 112 1.64 1.86 -4.02
CA ALA A 112 1.81 0.43 -4.24
C ALA A 112 1.20 -0.38 -3.09
N TYR A 113 1.50 -0.04 -1.83
CA TYR A 113 0.90 -0.71 -0.67
C TYR A 113 -0.61 -0.46 -0.56
N ARG A 114 -1.11 0.74 -0.91
CA ARG A 114 -2.54 1.04 -0.96
C ARG A 114 -3.28 0.16 -1.97
N ILE A 115 -2.68 -0.07 -3.14
CA ILE A 115 -3.26 -0.93 -4.19
C ILE A 115 -3.24 -2.40 -3.76
N GLU A 116 -2.17 -2.86 -3.09
CA GLU A 116 -2.05 -4.21 -2.54
C GLU A 116 -2.93 -4.44 -1.30
N SER A 117 -3.45 -3.37 -0.69
CA SER A 117 -4.34 -3.44 0.48
C SER A 117 -5.63 -4.19 0.14
N PRO A 118 -5.89 -5.35 0.77
CA PRO A 118 -7.01 -6.21 0.40
C PRO A 118 -8.35 -5.67 0.93
N LYS A 119 -9.43 -6.41 0.69
CA LYS A 119 -10.73 -6.12 1.31
C LYS A 119 -10.65 -6.31 2.83
N TYR A 120 -11.50 -5.59 3.59
CA TYR A 120 -11.47 -5.50 5.05
C TYR A 120 -11.46 -6.85 5.79
N TYR A 121 -12.09 -7.88 5.24
CA TYR A 121 -12.20 -9.20 5.88
C TYR A 121 -10.97 -10.11 5.69
N HIS A 122 -9.97 -9.68 4.92
CA HIS A 122 -8.67 -10.36 4.81
C HIS A 122 -7.68 -9.82 5.85
N ASP A 123 -6.47 -10.33 5.81
CA ASP A 123 -5.34 -9.77 6.56
C ASP A 123 -5.03 -8.35 6.08
N GLN A 124 -4.71 -7.44 7.00
CA GLN A 124 -4.56 -6.01 6.70
C GLN A 124 -3.10 -5.53 6.73
N GLU A 125 -2.13 -6.42 6.66
CA GLU A 125 -0.71 -6.07 6.70
C GLU A 125 -0.35 -4.96 5.69
N TYR A 126 -0.84 -5.06 4.44
CA TYR A 126 -0.57 -4.02 3.43
C TYR A 126 -1.36 -2.73 3.65
N THR A 127 -2.52 -2.80 4.30
CA THR A 127 -3.28 -1.61 4.69
C THR A 127 -2.52 -0.82 5.76
N GLU A 128 -1.99 -1.51 6.75
CA GLU A 128 -1.19 -0.92 7.84
C GLU A 128 0.13 -0.36 7.32
N LYS A 129 0.83 -1.10 6.44
CA LYS A 129 2.02 -0.60 5.75
C LYS A 129 1.74 0.66 4.92
N ALA A 130 0.62 0.68 4.18
CA ALA A 130 0.25 1.87 3.42
C ALA A 130 0.05 3.09 4.34
N LEU A 131 -0.68 2.92 5.45
CA LEU A 131 -0.89 3.99 6.43
C LEU A 131 0.43 4.51 7.02
N GLU A 132 1.33 3.60 7.42
CA GLU A 132 2.66 3.95 7.92
C GLU A 132 3.45 4.78 6.88
N ARG A 133 3.50 4.31 5.63
CA ARG A 133 4.24 4.99 4.57
C ARG A 133 3.65 6.34 4.18
N PHE A 134 2.31 6.46 4.14
CA PHE A 134 1.66 7.75 3.92
C PHE A 134 1.94 8.75 5.06
N GLN A 135 1.94 8.29 6.32
CA GLN A 135 2.28 9.15 7.45
C GLN A 135 3.74 9.62 7.37
N GLU A 136 4.69 8.71 7.12
CA GLU A 136 6.09 9.06 6.90
C GLU A 136 6.26 10.05 5.73
N PHE A 137 5.48 9.89 4.65
CA PHE A 137 5.50 10.81 3.52
C PHE A 137 5.08 12.23 3.91
N LEU A 138 3.98 12.36 4.66
CA LEU A 138 3.51 13.67 5.14
C LEU A 138 4.51 14.34 6.07
N ASP A 139 5.18 13.56 6.93
CA ASP A 139 6.18 14.06 7.88
C ASP A 139 7.46 14.51 7.16
N ASP A 140 7.92 13.74 6.15
CA ASP A 140 9.14 14.02 5.40
C ASP A 140 8.96 15.15 4.35
N PHE A 141 7.74 15.30 3.79
CA PHE A 141 7.43 16.25 2.71
C PHE A 141 6.23 17.16 3.04
N PRO A 142 6.31 17.99 4.10
CA PRO A 142 5.17 18.78 4.58
C PRO A 142 4.65 19.82 3.58
N ASN A 143 5.42 20.15 2.54
CA ASN A 143 5.05 21.11 1.49
C ASN A 143 4.79 20.43 0.13
N SER A 144 4.64 19.12 0.08
CA SER A 144 4.37 18.39 -1.14
C SER A 144 2.98 18.70 -1.71
N ASN A 145 2.90 18.82 -3.03
CA ASN A 145 1.62 18.94 -3.73
C ASN A 145 0.79 17.62 -3.68
N LEU A 146 1.40 16.52 -3.23
CA LEU A 146 0.76 15.21 -3.10
C LEU A 146 0.12 14.99 -1.72
N ASN A 147 0.24 15.95 -0.80
CA ASN A 147 -0.27 15.81 0.58
C ASN A 147 -1.79 15.64 0.63
N ASP A 148 -2.54 16.35 -0.20
CA ASP A 148 -4.00 16.20 -0.25
C ASP A 148 -4.40 14.78 -0.68
N GLU A 149 -3.72 14.20 -1.67
CA GLU A 149 -3.95 12.83 -2.12
C GLU A 149 -3.54 11.79 -1.06
N ALA A 150 -2.45 12.05 -0.35
CA ALA A 150 -2.02 11.22 0.78
C ALA A 150 -3.06 11.20 1.89
N LEU A 151 -3.61 12.37 2.28
CA LEU A 151 -4.65 12.47 3.32
C LEU A 151 -5.92 11.73 2.94
N VAL A 152 -6.41 11.88 1.70
CA VAL A 152 -7.58 11.14 1.19
C VAL A 152 -7.32 9.63 1.21
N SER A 153 -6.10 9.20 0.87
CA SER A 153 -5.72 7.79 0.93
C SER A 153 -5.71 7.26 2.36
N ILE A 154 -5.17 8.02 3.31
CA ILE A 154 -5.18 7.69 4.75
C ILE A 154 -6.61 7.54 5.26
N GLU A 155 -7.49 8.50 4.95
CA GLU A 155 -8.90 8.44 5.34
C GLU A 155 -9.56 7.14 4.86
N SER A 156 -9.43 6.82 3.57
CA SER A 156 -9.99 5.59 2.98
C SER A 156 -9.45 4.31 3.62
N LEU A 157 -8.15 4.26 3.96
CA LEU A 157 -7.54 3.11 4.62
C LEU A 157 -8.00 2.97 6.07
N ARG A 158 -8.16 4.09 6.79
CA ARG A 158 -8.68 4.12 8.16
C ARG A 158 -10.14 3.67 8.21
N GLU A 159 -10.97 4.12 7.25
CA GLU A 159 -12.36 3.62 7.11
C GLU A 159 -12.40 2.10 6.92
N LYS A 160 -11.51 1.54 6.10
CA LYS A 160 -11.42 0.09 5.88
C LYS A 160 -11.09 -0.66 7.18
N LEU A 161 -10.14 -0.16 7.98
CA LEU A 161 -9.78 -0.76 9.27
C LEU A 161 -10.88 -0.58 10.32
N GLY A 162 -11.54 0.58 10.35
CA GLY A 162 -12.70 0.82 11.17
C GLY A 162 -13.84 -0.15 10.85
N LEU A 163 -14.13 -0.35 9.56
CA LEU A 163 -15.11 -1.33 9.10
C LEU A 163 -14.76 -2.76 9.52
N LYS A 164 -13.49 -3.15 9.43
CA LYS A 164 -13.03 -4.47 9.90
C LYS A 164 -13.33 -4.68 11.38
N LEU A 165 -13.00 -3.70 12.22
CA LEU A 165 -13.28 -3.77 13.67
C LEU A 165 -14.78 -3.80 13.94
N TYR A 166 -15.57 -2.97 13.25
CA TYR A 166 -17.02 -2.99 13.39
C TYR A 166 -17.60 -4.37 13.08
N GLU A 167 -17.27 -4.95 11.93
CA GLU A 167 -17.78 -6.28 11.54
C GLU A 167 -17.29 -7.38 12.48
N THR A 168 -16.09 -7.27 13.02
CA THR A 168 -15.56 -8.18 14.05
C THR A 168 -16.38 -8.06 15.34
N GLY A 169 -16.69 -6.85 15.79
CA GLY A 169 -17.57 -6.62 16.95
C GLY A 169 -18.97 -7.21 16.74
N ILE A 170 -19.55 -7.02 15.53
CA ILE A 170 -20.85 -7.64 15.18
C ILE A 170 -20.77 -9.16 15.15
N LEU A 171 -19.65 -9.74 14.71
CA LEU A 171 -19.45 -11.20 14.77
C LEU A 171 -19.46 -11.70 16.21
N TYR A 172 -18.72 -11.06 17.13
CA TYR A 172 -18.77 -11.39 18.55
C TYR A 172 -20.17 -11.23 19.16
N MET A 173 -20.91 -10.19 18.75
CA MET A 173 -22.31 -10.03 19.15
C MET A 173 -23.22 -11.19 18.71
N LYS A 174 -22.99 -11.78 17.53
CA LYS A 174 -23.72 -12.95 17.02
C LYS A 174 -23.36 -14.24 17.74
N LEU A 175 -22.13 -14.32 18.26
CA LEU A 175 -21.63 -15.46 19.02
C LEU A 175 -21.96 -15.37 20.53
N ASP A 176 -22.66 -14.35 20.95
CA ASP A 176 -22.97 -14.02 22.36
C ASP A 176 -21.71 -13.74 23.22
N GLU A 177 -20.58 -13.45 22.57
CA GLU A 177 -19.31 -13.08 23.20
C GLU A 177 -19.26 -11.56 23.45
N PHE A 178 -20.12 -11.09 24.38
CA PHE A 178 -20.35 -9.66 24.59
C PHE A 178 -19.14 -8.91 25.12
N GLU A 179 -18.29 -9.54 25.95
CA GLU A 179 -17.05 -8.90 26.43
C GLU A 179 -16.07 -8.67 25.28
N SER A 180 -15.89 -9.66 24.40
CA SER A 180 -15.06 -9.52 23.20
C SER A 180 -15.62 -8.46 22.26
N ALA A 181 -16.93 -8.38 22.10
CA ALA A 181 -17.60 -7.34 21.33
C ALA A 181 -17.32 -5.93 21.90
N LYS A 182 -17.45 -5.76 23.22
CA LYS A 182 -17.15 -4.50 23.92
C LYS A 182 -15.73 -4.05 23.70
N MET A 183 -14.75 -4.97 23.88
CA MET A 183 -13.34 -4.68 23.66
C MET A 183 -13.08 -4.24 22.23
N THR A 184 -13.69 -4.90 21.25
CA THR A 184 -13.53 -4.59 19.83
C THR A 184 -14.13 -3.23 19.49
N PHE A 185 -15.36 -2.92 19.96
CA PHE A 185 -15.95 -1.60 19.76
C PHE A 185 -15.18 -0.50 20.47
N GLN A 186 -14.60 -0.78 21.65
CA GLN A 186 -13.74 0.18 22.34
C GLN A 186 -12.48 0.47 21.52
N THR A 187 -11.82 -0.55 20.98
CA THR A 187 -10.66 -0.37 20.08
C THR A 187 -11.01 0.50 18.88
N LEU A 188 -12.19 0.29 18.27
CA LEU A 188 -12.64 1.14 17.16
C LEU A 188 -12.82 2.59 17.61
N ILE A 189 -13.45 2.82 18.77
CA ILE A 189 -13.69 4.15 19.33
C ILE A 189 -12.37 4.89 19.60
N ASP A 190 -11.36 4.17 20.09
CA ASP A 190 -10.08 4.76 20.49
C ASP A 190 -9.17 5.04 19.28
N MET A 191 -9.11 4.10 18.32
CA MET A 191 -8.15 4.17 17.21
C MET A 191 -8.71 4.81 15.93
N TYR A 192 -10.04 4.70 15.69
CA TYR A 192 -10.68 5.11 14.43
C TYR A 192 -11.86 6.06 14.68
N TYR A 193 -11.70 6.97 15.65
CA TYR A 193 -12.71 7.95 16.08
C TYR A 193 -13.09 8.95 14.98
N ASP A 194 -12.29 9.10 13.96
CA ASP A 194 -12.41 9.99 12.81
C ASP A 194 -13.09 9.33 11.59
N THR A 195 -13.52 8.07 11.73
CA THR A 195 -14.18 7.32 10.66
C THR A 195 -15.71 7.36 10.79
N ASP A 196 -16.41 7.10 9.69
CA ASP A 196 -17.87 6.97 9.69
C ASP A 196 -18.36 5.81 10.56
N MET A 197 -17.48 4.83 10.81
CA MET A 197 -17.80 3.67 11.65
C MET A 197 -17.96 4.01 13.13
N ILE A 198 -17.51 5.17 13.57
CA ILE A 198 -17.56 5.59 14.98
C ILE A 198 -18.98 5.55 15.56
N GLN A 199 -20.00 6.00 14.81
CA GLN A 199 -21.38 6.01 15.28
C GLN A 199 -21.92 4.58 15.48
N PHE A 200 -21.57 3.68 14.59
CA PHE A 200 -21.91 2.26 14.69
C PHE A 200 -21.19 1.58 15.85
N ALA A 201 -19.95 1.99 16.15
CA ALA A 201 -19.23 1.50 17.33
C ALA A 201 -19.88 1.92 18.63
N TYR A 202 -20.32 3.18 18.77
CA TYR A 202 -21.08 3.63 19.94
C TYR A 202 -22.37 2.84 20.11
N GLN A 203 -23.15 2.64 19.04
CA GLN A 203 -24.35 1.81 19.07
C GLN A 203 -24.02 0.36 19.47
N GLY A 204 -22.99 -0.23 18.85
CA GLY A 204 -22.53 -1.60 19.12
C GLY A 204 -22.12 -1.79 20.57
N MET A 205 -21.38 -0.83 21.15
CA MET A 205 -20.99 -0.83 22.57
C MET A 205 -22.22 -0.85 23.49
N VAL A 206 -23.21 0.02 23.26
CA VAL A 206 -24.45 0.04 24.06
C VAL A 206 -25.17 -1.31 23.98
N LYS A 207 -25.28 -1.88 22.77
CA LYS A 207 -25.92 -3.17 22.58
C LYS A 207 -25.18 -4.31 23.27
N ALA A 208 -23.83 -4.29 23.22
CA ALA A 208 -23.00 -5.29 23.87
C ALA A 208 -23.17 -5.22 25.41
N LEU A 209 -23.08 -4.03 25.98
CA LEU A 209 -23.33 -3.80 27.41
C LEU A 209 -24.74 -4.30 27.84
N ALA A 210 -25.77 -3.91 27.10
CA ALA A 210 -27.17 -4.29 27.44
C ALA A 210 -27.35 -5.82 27.34
N ARG A 211 -26.87 -6.47 26.29
CA ARG A 211 -26.95 -7.93 26.11
C ARG A 211 -26.14 -8.70 27.17
N ASN A 212 -25.06 -8.11 27.64
CA ASN A 212 -24.26 -8.62 28.75
C ASN A 212 -24.91 -8.36 30.13
N LYS A 213 -26.17 -7.94 30.17
CA LYS A 213 -26.95 -7.61 31.36
C LYS A 213 -26.42 -6.42 32.19
N GLN A 214 -25.49 -5.64 31.63
CA GLN A 214 -24.90 -4.42 32.22
C GLN A 214 -25.79 -3.19 31.88
N ILE A 215 -27.04 -3.19 32.37
CA ILE A 215 -28.07 -2.22 31.93
C ILE A 215 -27.72 -0.79 32.35
N ASP A 216 -27.22 -0.59 33.58
CA ASP A 216 -26.89 0.74 34.09
C ASP A 216 -25.68 1.34 33.34
N GLU A 217 -24.67 0.53 33.03
CA GLU A 217 -23.52 0.94 32.22
C GLU A 217 -23.95 1.29 30.78
N ALA A 218 -24.87 0.50 30.20
CA ALA A 218 -25.41 0.77 28.86
C ALA A 218 -26.11 2.13 28.80
N ASN A 219 -26.97 2.44 29.82
CA ASN A 219 -27.66 3.72 29.93
C ASN A 219 -26.67 4.88 30.13
N ALA A 220 -25.68 4.72 31.00
CA ALA A 220 -24.68 5.74 31.28
C ALA A 220 -23.83 6.03 30.00
N PHE A 221 -23.43 4.98 29.29
CA PHE A 221 -22.66 5.10 28.06
C PHE A 221 -23.48 5.79 26.95
N LEU A 222 -24.75 5.38 26.75
CA LEU A 222 -25.63 6.00 25.76
C LEU A 222 -25.88 7.48 26.08
N GLY A 223 -26.13 7.82 27.35
CA GLY A 223 -26.31 9.19 27.80
C GLY A 223 -25.09 10.07 27.56
N LYS A 224 -23.90 9.56 27.91
CA LYS A 224 -22.61 10.26 27.71
C LYS A 224 -22.32 10.56 26.22
N HIS A 225 -22.69 9.66 25.33
CA HIS A 225 -22.37 9.75 23.90
C HIS A 225 -23.56 10.13 23.01
N LYS A 226 -24.67 10.59 23.58
CA LYS A 226 -25.89 10.99 22.85
C LYS A 226 -25.60 11.96 21.71
N GLY A 227 -24.76 12.97 21.93
CA GLY A 227 -24.40 13.98 20.91
C GLY A 227 -23.52 13.47 19.78
N ARG A 228 -22.93 12.29 19.93
CA ARG A 228 -22.09 11.65 18.92
C ARG A 228 -22.85 10.67 18.03
N LEU A 229 -24.05 10.23 18.46
CA LEU A 229 -24.98 9.42 17.68
C LEU A 229 -25.89 10.33 16.87
N VAL A 230 -25.32 10.95 15.81
CA VAL A 230 -26.02 11.95 14.98
C VAL A 230 -27.21 11.34 14.23
N LYS A 231 -27.09 10.07 13.81
CA LYS A 231 -28.19 9.34 13.18
C LYS A 231 -29.20 8.91 14.26
N SER A 232 -30.37 9.57 14.32
CA SER A 232 -31.40 9.30 15.30
C SER A 232 -31.84 7.85 15.38
N GLU A 233 -31.77 7.13 14.27
CA GLU A 233 -32.11 5.71 14.17
C GLU A 233 -31.16 4.83 15.01
N LEU A 234 -29.85 5.14 15.02
CA LEU A 234 -28.87 4.38 15.80
C LEU A 234 -29.10 4.55 17.30
N TYR A 235 -29.43 5.77 17.73
CA TYR A 235 -29.79 6.05 19.13
C TYR A 235 -31.06 5.30 19.55
N ALA A 236 -32.13 5.41 18.74
CA ALA A 236 -33.41 4.76 19.04
C ALA A 236 -33.27 3.23 19.10
N ASP A 237 -32.49 2.63 18.22
CA ASP A 237 -32.28 1.18 18.22
C ASP A 237 -31.43 0.71 19.41
N ALA A 238 -30.42 1.49 19.81
CA ALA A 238 -29.64 1.24 21.02
C ALA A 238 -30.56 1.31 22.28
N GLN A 239 -31.37 2.36 22.41
CA GLN A 239 -32.33 2.52 23.52
C GLN A 239 -33.33 1.36 23.56
N LYS A 240 -33.90 0.97 22.42
CA LYS A 240 -34.81 -0.18 22.32
C LYS A 240 -34.16 -1.48 22.81
N THR A 241 -32.87 -1.65 22.55
CA THR A 241 -32.13 -2.83 23.04
C THR A 241 -32.01 -2.81 24.56
N ILE A 242 -31.67 -1.66 25.15
CA ILE A 242 -31.65 -1.50 26.64
C ILE A 242 -33.00 -1.84 27.23
N ASP A 243 -34.10 -1.25 26.74
CA ASP A 243 -35.45 -1.43 27.25
C ASP A 243 -35.89 -2.90 27.18
N LYS A 244 -35.52 -3.59 26.09
CA LYS A 244 -35.79 -5.02 25.93
C LYS A 244 -35.03 -5.84 26.97
N MET A 245 -33.76 -5.59 27.15
CA MET A 245 -32.90 -6.37 28.07
C MET A 245 -33.25 -6.07 29.53
N LYS A 246 -33.64 -4.85 29.88
CA LYS A 246 -34.15 -4.51 31.22
C LYS A 246 -35.36 -5.37 31.64
N LYS A 247 -36.28 -5.61 30.69
CA LYS A 247 -37.44 -6.50 30.91
C LYS A 247 -37.03 -7.97 31.11
N VAL A 248 -35.96 -8.42 30.44
CA VAL A 248 -35.44 -9.78 30.63
C VAL A 248 -34.81 -9.93 32.00
N VAL A 249 -33.92 -9.02 32.38
CA VAL A 249 -33.23 -9.06 33.68
C VAL A 249 -34.23 -9.01 34.83
N SER A 250 -35.31 -8.16 34.76
CA SER A 250 -36.31 -8.08 35.79
C SER A 250 -37.16 -9.36 35.95
N LYS A 251 -37.26 -10.20 34.93
CA LYS A 251 -37.94 -11.50 35.00
C LYS A 251 -37.06 -12.61 35.61
N ASP A 252 -35.74 -12.52 35.37
CA ASP A 252 -34.78 -13.48 35.92
C ASP A 252 -34.56 -13.30 37.45
N THR A 253 -34.96 -12.15 38.01
CA THR A 253 -34.81 -11.79 39.43
C THR A 253 -36.08 -12.02 40.27
N ASN A 254 -37.23 -12.36 39.65
CA ASN A 254 -38.47 -12.74 40.27
C ASN A 254 -38.73 -14.25 40.18
#